data_03b652f8b1d83378736ba100820c96fc
#
_entry.id   03b652f8b1d83378736ba100820c96fc
#
_cell.length_a   1.000
_cell.length_b   1.000
_cell.length_c   1.000
_cell.angle_alpha   90.00
_cell.angle_beta   90.00
_cell.angle_gamma   90.00
#
_symmetry.space_group_name_H-M   'P 1'
#
loop_
_entity.id
_entity.type
_entity.pdbx_description
1 polymer ?
#
loop_
_entity_poly.entity_id
_entity_poly.type
_entity_poly.pdbx_seq_one_letter_code
_entity_poly.pdbx_strand_id
1 'polypeptide(L)'
;TKTIRGEACFRAAMKLKEEGYTPDKIIAHHGWGESLFIKEVWPDAKLGIYCEFFYHASGADVGFDPEFVSGDIAEPCRIAHKNLNNLAHFPIADAGISPTHWQASTFPESFREKITVVHDGIDTTTVRPDGSAVIALTDGRTLSKKDEVVTFINRNLEPYRGYHVFMRALPRMLRDRPNARFILIGEDGVSYGSKPDQEKYGGRNWKTIFVDEVKDQISPEDWRRVHFVGKVPYGIFLKLMQISSAHVYLTYPFVLSWSLLEAMSAGCAIVASDTQPLHEAITHGET
;
A
#
# COMPACT_ATOMS: atom_id res chain seq x y z
N THR A 1 -12.74 6.77 17.41
CA THR A 1 -12.39 7.69 16.28
C THR A 1 -13.33 7.51 15.09
N LYS A 2 -13.66 6.27 14.68
CA LYS A 2 -14.58 6.00 13.54
C LYS A 2 -15.99 6.52 13.83
N THR A 3 -16.52 6.29 15.02
CA THR A 3 -17.83 6.82 15.48
C THR A 3 -17.86 8.35 15.46
N ILE A 4 -16.80 9.00 15.96
CA ILE A 4 -16.71 10.48 15.96
C ILE A 4 -16.77 11.03 14.53
N ARG A 5 -16.10 10.37 13.57
CA ARG A 5 -16.20 10.77 12.14
C ARG A 5 -17.60 10.56 11.60
N GLY A 6 -18.23 9.42 11.91
CA GLY A 6 -19.61 9.14 11.54
C GLY A 6 -20.60 10.17 12.07
N GLU A 7 -20.47 10.56 13.34
CA GLU A 7 -21.31 11.62 13.93
C GLU A 7 -21.07 12.99 13.26
N ALA A 8 -19.82 13.33 12.93
CA ALA A 8 -19.52 14.57 12.23
C ALA A 8 -20.15 14.60 10.84
N CYS A 9 -20.05 13.49 10.07
CA CYS A 9 -20.68 13.34 8.78
C CYS A 9 -22.22 13.35 8.88
N PHE A 10 -22.79 12.69 9.87
CA PHE A 10 -24.23 12.73 10.13
C PHE A 10 -24.72 14.17 10.32
N ARG A 11 -24.05 14.96 11.17
CA ARG A 11 -24.41 16.37 11.41
C ARG A 11 -24.30 17.23 10.14
N ALA A 12 -23.28 17.00 9.32
CA ALA A 12 -23.12 17.68 8.04
C ALA A 12 -24.24 17.29 7.04
N ALA A 13 -24.55 16.00 6.98
CA ALA A 13 -25.60 15.46 6.14
C ALA A 13 -26.99 15.98 6.53
N MET A 14 -27.27 16.12 7.84
CA MET A 14 -28.51 16.72 8.33
C MET A 14 -28.69 18.16 7.83
N LYS A 15 -27.63 18.97 7.85
CA LYS A 15 -27.68 20.33 7.31
C LYS A 15 -28.00 20.35 5.81
N LEU A 16 -27.33 19.47 5.04
CA LEU A 16 -27.64 19.35 3.61
C LEU A 16 -29.11 18.95 3.35
N LYS A 17 -29.66 18.05 4.17
CA LYS A 17 -31.05 17.66 4.09
C LYS A 17 -31.99 18.83 4.41
N GLU A 18 -31.68 19.63 5.41
CA GLU A 18 -32.44 20.86 5.74
C GLU A 18 -32.40 21.88 4.59
N GLU A 19 -31.29 21.92 3.83
CA GLU A 19 -31.12 22.72 2.62
C GLU A 19 -31.82 22.12 1.39
N GLY A 20 -32.53 20.99 1.54
CA GLY A 20 -33.28 20.31 0.48
C GLY A 20 -32.48 19.28 -0.34
N TYR A 21 -31.23 19.00 0.02
CA TYR A 21 -30.45 17.97 -0.68
C TYR A 21 -30.92 16.56 -0.32
N THR A 22 -31.25 15.76 -1.34
CA THR A 22 -31.69 14.37 -1.17
C THR A 22 -31.03 13.52 -2.25
N PRO A 23 -30.03 12.68 -1.90
CA PRO A 23 -29.36 11.80 -2.86
C PRO A 23 -30.18 10.55 -3.13
N ASP A 24 -30.23 10.10 -4.38
CA ASP A 24 -30.77 8.78 -4.75
C ASP A 24 -29.77 7.66 -4.42
N LYS A 25 -28.47 7.96 -4.52
CA LYS A 25 -27.37 7.01 -4.33
C LYS A 25 -26.23 7.63 -3.54
N ILE A 26 -25.64 6.84 -2.65
CA ILE A 26 -24.50 7.19 -1.82
C ILE A 26 -23.40 6.14 -2.07
N ILE A 27 -22.20 6.58 -2.40
CA ILE A 27 -21.02 5.72 -2.51
C ILE A 27 -20.06 6.10 -1.39
N ALA A 28 -19.62 5.13 -0.60
CA ALA A 28 -18.81 5.38 0.57
C ALA A 28 -17.63 4.42 0.70
N HIS A 29 -16.46 4.97 1.04
CA HIS A 29 -15.35 4.19 1.60
C HIS A 29 -15.61 4.03 3.10
N HIS A 30 -16.34 2.99 3.49
CA HIS A 30 -16.88 2.82 4.83
C HIS A 30 -15.79 2.52 5.91
N GLY A 31 -14.57 2.16 5.50
CA GLY A 31 -13.49 1.80 6.41
C GLY A 31 -13.09 2.90 7.41
N TRP A 32 -13.32 4.17 7.08
CA TRP A 32 -12.97 5.31 7.92
C TRP A 32 -14.07 5.75 8.90
N GLY A 33 -15.31 5.30 8.69
CA GLY A 33 -16.44 5.51 9.59
C GLY A 33 -17.40 6.64 9.20
N GLU A 34 -17.07 7.45 8.19
CA GLU A 34 -17.86 8.61 7.78
C GLU A 34 -19.31 8.23 7.42
N SER A 35 -19.52 7.08 6.84
CA SER A 35 -20.84 6.61 6.40
C SER A 35 -21.63 5.81 7.44
N LEU A 36 -21.14 5.66 8.67
CA LEU A 36 -21.78 4.81 9.71
C LEU A 36 -23.25 5.15 9.96
N PHE A 37 -23.61 6.43 9.92
CA PHE A 37 -24.96 6.91 10.25
C PHE A 37 -25.67 7.56 9.06
N ILE A 38 -25.17 7.37 7.85
CA ILE A 38 -25.70 8.08 6.68
C ILE A 38 -27.12 7.66 6.32
N LYS A 39 -27.47 6.40 6.59
CA LYS A 39 -28.83 5.86 6.37
C LYS A 39 -29.86 6.41 7.36
N GLU A 40 -29.43 6.95 8.51
CA GLU A 40 -30.31 7.65 9.45
C GLU A 40 -30.77 9.01 8.87
N VAL A 41 -29.98 9.59 7.97
CA VAL A 41 -30.35 10.85 7.29
C VAL A 41 -31.19 10.57 6.04
N TRP A 42 -30.73 9.64 5.19
CA TRP A 42 -31.34 9.27 3.93
C TRP A 42 -31.61 7.76 3.86
N PRO A 43 -32.67 7.28 4.54
CA PRO A 43 -33.00 5.85 4.61
C PRO A 43 -33.27 5.21 3.25
N ASP A 44 -33.85 5.96 2.33
CA ASP A 44 -34.27 5.47 1.00
C ASP A 44 -33.12 5.49 -0.02
N ALA A 45 -32.06 6.27 0.22
CA ALA A 45 -30.91 6.34 -0.68
C ALA A 45 -30.21 4.99 -0.77
N LYS A 46 -29.89 4.54 -1.99
CA LYS A 46 -29.10 3.31 -2.19
C LYS A 46 -27.66 3.50 -1.73
N LEU A 47 -27.15 2.60 -0.90
CA LEU A 47 -25.81 2.68 -0.35
C LEU A 47 -24.89 1.65 -1.01
N GLY A 48 -23.91 2.12 -1.79
CA GLY A 48 -22.77 1.34 -2.27
C GLY A 48 -21.56 1.54 -1.37
N ILE A 49 -20.85 0.47 -1.03
CA ILE A 49 -19.64 0.54 -0.21
C ILE A 49 -18.41 0.02 -0.97
N TYR A 50 -17.28 0.70 -0.76
CA TYR A 50 -16.00 0.26 -1.30
C TYR A 50 -15.37 -0.78 -0.40
N CYS A 51 -15.34 -2.02 -0.86
CA CYS A 51 -14.87 -3.19 -0.13
C CYS A 51 -13.38 -3.38 -0.36
N GLU A 52 -12.56 -2.56 0.32
CA GLU A 52 -11.12 -2.61 0.18
C GLU A 52 -10.51 -3.88 0.79
N PHE A 53 -10.88 -4.20 2.04
CA PHE A 53 -10.33 -5.35 2.73
C PHE A 53 -11.15 -5.73 3.97
N PHE A 54 -11.35 -7.04 4.18
CA PHE A 54 -11.83 -7.59 5.44
C PHE A 54 -10.68 -8.28 6.16
N TYR A 55 -10.39 -7.84 7.39
CA TYR A 55 -9.22 -8.29 8.12
C TYR A 55 -9.41 -9.68 8.73
N HIS A 56 -8.37 -10.52 8.63
CA HIS A 56 -8.33 -11.85 9.22
C HIS A 56 -7.19 -11.97 10.23
N ALA A 57 -7.41 -12.73 11.30
CA ALA A 57 -6.38 -12.99 12.30
C ALA A 57 -5.31 -13.99 11.81
N SER A 58 -5.55 -14.66 10.68
CA SER A 58 -4.64 -15.60 10.04
C SER A 58 -4.99 -15.78 8.56
N GLY A 59 -4.04 -16.28 7.77
CA GLY A 59 -4.26 -16.61 6.36
C GLY A 59 -4.19 -15.42 5.40
N ALA A 60 -3.88 -14.22 5.90
CA ALA A 60 -3.64 -13.02 5.10
C ALA A 60 -2.36 -12.32 5.60
N ASP A 61 -2.44 -11.02 5.85
CA ASP A 61 -1.29 -10.20 6.27
C ASP A 61 -0.82 -10.50 7.71
N VAL A 62 -1.75 -10.80 8.61
CA VAL A 62 -1.42 -11.04 10.02
C VAL A 62 -0.70 -12.38 10.18
N GLY A 63 0.48 -12.34 10.78
CA GLY A 63 1.32 -13.53 11.00
C GLY A 63 1.95 -14.10 9.74
N PHE A 64 1.91 -13.39 8.61
CA PHE A 64 2.51 -13.84 7.35
C PHE A 64 4.03 -14.03 7.47
N ASP A 65 4.71 -13.08 8.10
CA ASP A 65 6.14 -13.16 8.34
C ASP A 65 6.41 -13.56 9.79
N PRO A 66 6.96 -14.75 10.03
CA PRO A 66 7.18 -15.26 11.38
C PRO A 66 8.20 -14.44 12.20
N GLU A 67 9.06 -13.66 11.55
CA GLU A 67 10.03 -12.79 12.23
C GLU A 67 9.35 -11.62 12.97
N PHE A 68 8.16 -11.20 12.51
CA PHE A 68 7.44 -10.03 13.00
C PHE A 68 6.07 -10.36 13.60
N VAL A 69 5.85 -11.62 13.96
CA VAL A 69 4.63 -12.04 14.65
C VAL A 69 4.55 -11.35 16.01
N SER A 70 3.42 -10.73 16.27
CA SER A 70 3.10 -10.21 17.60
C SER A 70 2.85 -11.39 18.56
N GLY A 71 3.52 -11.41 19.70
CA GLY A 71 3.22 -12.36 20.77
C GLY A 71 1.98 -11.98 21.60
N ASP A 72 1.22 -10.95 21.18
CA ASP A 72 0.08 -10.44 21.94
C ASP A 72 -1.16 -11.31 21.74
N ILE A 73 -1.58 -11.98 22.83
CA ILE A 73 -2.76 -12.82 22.89
C ILE A 73 -4.05 -12.07 22.48
N ALA A 74 -4.08 -10.74 22.61
CA ALA A 74 -5.22 -9.90 22.24
C ALA A 74 -5.24 -9.48 20.75
N GLU A 75 -4.27 -9.91 19.95
CA GLU A 75 -4.22 -9.56 18.53
C GLU A 75 -5.50 -9.94 17.75
N PRO A 76 -6.09 -11.15 17.91
CA PRO A 76 -7.35 -11.47 17.25
C PRO A 76 -8.50 -10.52 17.62
N CYS A 77 -8.54 -10.05 18.86
CA CYS A 77 -9.54 -9.06 19.29
C CYS A 77 -9.35 -7.71 18.58
N ARG A 78 -8.11 -7.27 18.41
CA ARG A 78 -7.81 -6.04 17.65
C ARG A 78 -8.20 -6.16 16.18
N ILE A 79 -7.95 -7.32 15.58
CA ILE A 79 -8.35 -7.61 14.19
C ILE A 79 -9.87 -7.61 14.05
N ALA A 80 -10.59 -8.28 14.93
CA ALA A 80 -12.06 -8.24 14.96
C ALA A 80 -12.58 -6.80 15.09
N HIS A 81 -11.95 -5.99 15.94
CA HIS A 81 -12.30 -4.57 16.10
C HIS A 81 -12.08 -3.75 14.82
N LYS A 82 -11.07 -4.05 14.01
CA LYS A 82 -10.88 -3.40 12.70
C LYS A 82 -12.08 -3.60 11.78
N ASN A 83 -12.75 -4.76 11.86
CA ASN A 83 -13.89 -5.12 11.03
C ASN A 83 -15.24 -4.54 11.50
N LEU A 84 -15.34 -3.86 12.63
CA LEU A 84 -16.62 -3.34 13.11
C LEU A 84 -17.35 -2.46 12.11
N ASN A 85 -16.62 -1.64 11.34
CA ASN A 85 -17.23 -0.83 10.29
C ASN A 85 -17.78 -1.69 9.14
N ASN A 86 -17.04 -2.72 8.72
CA ASN A 86 -17.50 -3.67 7.71
C ASN A 86 -18.83 -4.29 8.18
N LEU A 87 -18.83 -4.85 9.39
CA LEU A 87 -19.98 -5.53 9.96
C LEU A 87 -21.19 -4.60 10.16
N ALA A 88 -20.96 -3.34 10.55
CA ALA A 88 -22.02 -2.36 10.68
C ALA A 88 -22.67 -1.95 9.34
N HIS A 89 -21.92 -2.02 8.25
CA HIS A 89 -22.41 -1.62 6.93
C HIS A 89 -23.10 -2.76 6.15
N PHE A 90 -22.71 -4.03 6.39
CA PHE A 90 -23.25 -5.15 5.61
C PHE A 90 -24.79 -5.24 5.61
N PRO A 91 -25.51 -5.02 6.74
CA PRO A 91 -26.95 -5.06 6.75
C PRO A 91 -27.63 -3.94 5.96
N ILE A 92 -26.98 -2.76 5.89
CA ILE A 92 -27.55 -1.54 5.30
C ILE A 92 -27.06 -1.22 3.89
N ALA A 93 -25.99 -1.88 3.44
CA ALA A 93 -25.44 -1.68 2.10
C ALA A 93 -26.24 -2.47 1.06
N ASP A 94 -26.61 -1.78 -0.02
CA ASP A 94 -27.29 -2.37 -1.17
C ASP A 94 -26.32 -3.11 -2.11
N ALA A 95 -25.08 -2.62 -2.23
CA ALA A 95 -24.05 -3.17 -3.09
C ALA A 95 -22.64 -2.89 -2.54
N GLY A 96 -21.66 -3.67 -2.99
CA GLY A 96 -20.24 -3.47 -2.75
C GLY A 96 -19.44 -3.44 -4.04
N ILE A 97 -18.32 -2.72 -4.03
CA ILE A 97 -17.31 -2.74 -5.09
C ILE A 97 -15.99 -3.10 -4.46
N SER A 98 -15.25 -4.04 -5.06
CA SER A 98 -13.90 -4.40 -4.62
C SER A 98 -12.94 -4.33 -5.81
N PRO A 99 -11.69 -3.86 -5.62
CA PRO A 99 -10.76 -3.67 -6.74
C PRO A 99 -10.24 -4.97 -7.34
N THR A 100 -10.18 -6.07 -6.56
CA THR A 100 -9.68 -7.36 -7.03
C THR A 100 -10.55 -8.53 -6.53
N HIS A 101 -10.48 -9.67 -7.20
CA HIS A 101 -11.15 -10.89 -6.76
C HIS A 101 -10.59 -11.38 -5.43
N TRP A 102 -9.27 -11.28 -5.23
CA TRP A 102 -8.65 -11.65 -3.98
C TRP A 102 -9.16 -10.77 -2.82
N GLN A 103 -9.22 -9.45 -3.00
CA GLN A 103 -9.75 -8.55 -1.97
C GLN A 103 -11.23 -8.85 -1.68
N ALA A 104 -12.04 -9.06 -2.71
CA ALA A 104 -13.44 -9.47 -2.55
C ALA A 104 -13.56 -10.80 -1.78
N SER A 105 -12.65 -11.76 -2.02
CA SER A 105 -12.66 -13.06 -1.36
C SER A 105 -12.41 -12.99 0.15
N THR A 106 -11.82 -11.91 0.65
CA THR A 106 -11.60 -11.70 2.09
C THR A 106 -12.91 -11.45 2.85
N PHE A 107 -13.96 -10.99 2.16
CA PHE A 107 -15.25 -10.67 2.78
C PHE A 107 -16.08 -11.94 3.07
N PRO A 108 -16.92 -11.91 4.11
CA PRO A 108 -17.82 -13.03 4.42
C PRO A 108 -18.71 -13.40 3.23
N GLU A 109 -18.93 -14.69 3.03
CA GLU A 109 -19.73 -15.22 1.92
C GLU A 109 -21.12 -14.57 1.82
N SER A 110 -21.77 -14.38 2.96
CA SER A 110 -23.10 -13.75 3.04
C SER A 110 -23.17 -12.32 2.49
N PHE A 111 -22.02 -11.61 2.40
CA PHE A 111 -21.95 -10.27 1.81
C PHE A 111 -21.30 -10.27 0.44
N ARG A 112 -20.44 -11.25 0.14
CA ARG A 112 -19.66 -11.37 -1.10
C ARG A 112 -20.52 -11.37 -2.35
N GLU A 113 -21.71 -11.95 -2.29
CA GLU A 113 -22.69 -11.96 -3.40
C GLU A 113 -23.12 -10.56 -3.85
N LYS A 114 -23.02 -9.56 -2.96
CA LYS A 114 -23.31 -8.15 -3.26
C LYS A 114 -22.11 -7.40 -3.85
N ILE A 115 -20.92 -8.02 -3.89
CA ILE A 115 -19.69 -7.37 -4.32
C ILE A 115 -19.48 -7.59 -5.82
N THR A 116 -19.39 -6.48 -6.54
CA THR A 116 -18.87 -6.46 -7.92
C THR A 116 -17.39 -6.14 -7.91
N VAL A 117 -16.60 -6.94 -8.63
CA VAL A 117 -15.16 -6.67 -8.75
C VAL A 117 -14.93 -5.71 -9.90
N VAL A 118 -14.42 -4.52 -9.59
CA VAL A 118 -14.07 -3.48 -10.55
C VAL A 118 -12.80 -2.79 -10.05
N HIS A 119 -11.72 -2.89 -10.82
CA HIS A 119 -10.46 -2.25 -10.46
C HIS A 119 -10.57 -0.72 -10.57
N ASP A 120 -9.83 0.00 -9.71
CA ASP A 120 -9.84 1.47 -9.65
C ASP A 120 -9.31 2.12 -10.94
N GLY A 121 -8.50 1.40 -11.69
CA GLY A 121 -7.86 1.88 -12.90
C GLY A 121 -6.58 2.68 -12.65
N ILE A 122 -5.82 2.88 -13.74
CA ILE A 122 -4.65 3.75 -13.80
C ILE A 122 -4.82 4.66 -15.01
N ASP A 123 -4.55 5.94 -14.84
CA ASP A 123 -4.51 6.88 -15.97
C ASP A 123 -3.29 6.60 -16.85
N THR A 124 -3.46 5.73 -17.83
CA THR A 124 -2.40 5.33 -18.76
C THR A 124 -2.02 6.43 -19.76
N THR A 125 -2.75 7.53 -19.80
CA THR A 125 -2.37 8.70 -20.60
C THR A 125 -1.27 9.51 -19.91
N THR A 126 -1.30 9.57 -18.59
CA THR A 126 -0.30 10.22 -17.73
C THR A 126 0.80 9.24 -17.31
N VAL A 127 0.41 8.05 -16.84
CA VAL A 127 1.35 7.01 -16.37
C VAL A 127 1.71 6.10 -17.55
N ARG A 128 2.79 6.43 -18.23
CA ARG A 128 3.28 5.71 -19.41
C ARG A 128 4.80 5.78 -19.51
N PRO A 129 5.44 4.92 -20.30
CA PRO A 129 6.86 5.04 -20.58
C PRO A 129 7.22 6.41 -21.17
N ASP A 130 8.30 7.01 -20.67
CA ASP A 130 8.87 8.24 -21.20
C ASP A 130 10.40 8.10 -21.30
N GLY A 131 10.91 7.92 -22.51
CA GLY A 131 12.34 7.79 -22.76
C GLY A 131 13.14 9.09 -22.54
N SER A 132 12.47 10.24 -22.39
CA SER A 132 13.08 11.53 -22.07
C SER A 132 13.14 11.82 -20.56
N ALA A 133 12.53 10.99 -19.73
CA ALA A 133 12.51 11.18 -18.29
C ALA A 133 13.92 11.18 -17.70
N VAL A 134 14.19 12.19 -16.86
CA VAL A 134 15.47 12.34 -16.17
C VAL A 134 15.24 12.78 -14.73
N ILE A 135 16.13 12.35 -13.84
CA ILE A 135 16.17 12.72 -12.42
C ILE A 135 17.56 13.24 -12.08
N ALA A 136 17.64 14.45 -11.53
CA ALA A 136 18.88 14.99 -10.97
C ALA A 136 19.05 14.49 -9.53
N LEU A 137 20.22 13.96 -9.22
CA LEU A 137 20.62 13.60 -7.87
C LEU A 137 21.24 14.81 -7.15
N THR A 138 21.28 14.77 -5.83
CA THR A 138 21.86 15.83 -4.99
C THR A 138 23.35 16.05 -5.19
N ASP A 139 24.05 15.05 -5.74
CA ASP A 139 25.48 15.10 -6.08
C ASP A 139 25.76 15.69 -7.49
N GLY A 140 24.73 16.22 -8.15
CA GLY A 140 24.80 16.87 -9.48
C GLY A 140 24.74 15.90 -10.66
N ARG A 141 24.67 14.60 -10.44
CA ARG A 141 24.50 13.60 -11.50
C ARG A 141 23.04 13.55 -11.93
N THR A 142 22.82 13.20 -13.19
CA THR A 142 21.49 12.99 -13.77
C THR A 142 21.34 11.51 -14.14
N LEU A 143 20.22 10.91 -13.75
CA LEU A 143 19.84 9.54 -14.11
C LEU A 143 18.74 9.58 -15.18
N SER A 144 18.77 8.61 -16.06
CA SER A 144 17.83 8.41 -17.16
C SER A 144 17.53 6.94 -17.37
N LYS A 145 16.69 6.58 -18.32
CA LYS A 145 16.42 5.17 -18.70
C LYS A 145 17.65 4.41 -19.20
N LYS A 146 18.77 5.11 -19.53
CA LYS A 146 20.03 4.49 -19.96
C LYS A 146 20.88 3.98 -18.78
N ASP A 147 20.58 4.47 -17.59
CA ASP A 147 21.27 4.08 -16.36
C ASP A 147 20.58 2.86 -15.76
N GLU A 148 21.35 2.05 -15.03
CA GLU A 148 20.81 0.93 -14.30
C GLU A 148 20.25 1.42 -12.96
N VAL A 149 18.95 1.65 -12.91
CA VAL A 149 18.24 2.15 -11.73
C VAL A 149 17.33 1.07 -11.16
N VAL A 150 17.57 0.68 -9.93
CA VAL A 150 16.69 -0.21 -9.16
C VAL A 150 15.89 0.64 -8.16
N THR A 151 14.58 0.58 -8.25
CA THR A 151 13.70 1.33 -7.34
C THR A 151 13.00 0.43 -6.34
N PHE A 152 12.88 0.92 -5.10
CA PHE A 152 12.07 0.32 -4.04
C PHE A 152 11.23 1.44 -3.42
N ILE A 153 9.92 1.39 -3.59
CA ILE A 153 9.04 2.53 -3.28
C ILE A 153 7.88 2.09 -2.40
N ASN A 154 7.77 2.71 -1.24
CA ASN A 154 6.70 2.48 -0.28
C ASN A 154 6.34 3.78 0.45
N ARG A 155 5.20 3.80 1.14
CA ARG A 155 4.83 4.93 2.01
C ARG A 155 5.80 5.05 3.18
N ASN A 156 6.10 3.92 3.83
CA ASN A 156 7.07 3.80 4.90
C ASN A 156 7.98 2.60 4.66
N LEU A 157 9.23 2.69 5.13
CA LEU A 157 10.22 1.64 5.03
C LEU A 157 10.05 0.66 6.20
N GLU A 158 9.16 -0.30 6.05
CA GLU A 158 8.73 -1.24 7.08
C GLU A 158 8.70 -2.71 6.58
N PRO A 159 8.76 -3.71 7.48
CA PRO A 159 8.74 -5.14 7.12
C PRO A 159 7.51 -5.54 6.32
N TYR A 160 6.34 -4.98 6.62
CA TYR A 160 5.09 -5.27 5.92
C TYR A 160 5.17 -5.08 4.39
N ARG A 161 6.05 -4.19 3.96
CA ARG A 161 6.36 -3.93 2.54
C ARG A 161 7.72 -4.49 2.13
N GLY A 162 8.22 -5.51 2.83
CA GLY A 162 9.43 -6.25 2.48
C GLY A 162 10.73 -5.47 2.59
N TYR A 163 10.76 -4.35 3.33
CA TYR A 163 11.97 -3.53 3.42
C TYR A 163 13.17 -4.29 3.99
N HIS A 164 12.95 -5.14 4.99
CA HIS A 164 13.99 -6.02 5.55
C HIS A 164 14.57 -6.98 4.51
N VAL A 165 13.71 -7.57 3.66
CA VAL A 165 14.15 -8.47 2.58
C VAL A 165 15.00 -7.71 1.57
N PHE A 166 14.55 -6.52 1.14
CA PHE A 166 15.30 -5.67 0.23
C PHE A 166 16.69 -5.31 0.81
N MET A 167 16.71 -4.85 2.07
CA MET A 167 17.97 -4.46 2.72
C MET A 167 18.96 -5.64 2.86
N ARG A 168 18.48 -6.81 3.24
CA ARG A 168 19.30 -8.03 3.34
C ARG A 168 19.85 -8.51 2.00
N ALA A 169 19.11 -8.26 0.91
CA ALA A 169 19.58 -8.55 -0.44
C ALA A 169 20.57 -7.49 -0.99
N LEU A 170 20.51 -6.26 -0.47
CA LEU A 170 21.24 -5.10 -0.99
C LEU A 170 22.77 -5.32 -1.08
N PRO A 171 23.47 -5.91 -0.09
CA PRO A 171 24.92 -6.15 -0.20
C PRO A 171 25.28 -7.03 -1.40
N ARG A 172 24.48 -8.05 -1.70
CA ARG A 172 24.67 -8.91 -2.86
C ARG A 172 24.35 -8.18 -4.16
N MET A 173 23.24 -7.47 -4.22
CA MET A 173 22.86 -6.70 -5.40
C MET A 173 23.93 -5.66 -5.78
N LEU A 174 24.52 -4.99 -4.80
CA LEU A 174 25.62 -4.02 -5.00
C LEU A 174 26.87 -4.67 -5.60
N ARG A 175 27.24 -5.89 -5.16
CA ARG A 175 28.37 -6.64 -5.72
C ARG A 175 28.09 -7.15 -7.13
N ASP A 176 26.91 -7.73 -7.34
CA ASP A 176 26.56 -8.37 -8.62
C ASP A 176 26.26 -7.34 -9.73
N ARG A 177 25.88 -6.10 -9.34
CA ARG A 177 25.52 -5.00 -10.24
C ARG A 177 26.30 -3.72 -9.93
N PRO A 178 27.59 -3.66 -10.30
CA PRO A 178 28.49 -2.56 -9.90
C PRO A 178 28.11 -1.19 -10.47
N ASN A 179 27.30 -1.14 -11.53
CA ASN A 179 26.84 0.10 -12.15
C ASN A 179 25.44 0.53 -11.66
N ALA A 180 24.73 -0.37 -10.99
CA ALA A 180 23.36 -0.09 -10.54
C ALA A 180 23.32 0.96 -9.43
N ARG A 181 22.25 1.79 -9.46
CA ARG A 181 21.89 2.72 -8.39
C ARG A 181 20.56 2.30 -7.79
N PHE A 182 20.52 2.31 -6.48
CA PHE A 182 19.38 1.87 -5.70
C PHE A 182 18.68 3.10 -5.12
N ILE A 183 17.43 3.33 -5.51
CA ILE A 183 16.64 4.49 -5.04
C ILE A 183 15.50 3.97 -4.20
N LEU A 184 15.54 4.32 -2.91
CA LEU A 184 14.55 3.93 -1.93
C LEU A 184 13.68 5.13 -1.56
N ILE A 185 12.38 5.02 -1.81
CA ILE A 185 11.38 6.01 -1.43
C ILE A 185 10.56 5.45 -0.27
N GLY A 186 10.40 6.25 0.76
CA GLY A 186 9.58 5.94 1.93
C GLY A 186 9.99 6.76 3.13
N GLU A 187 9.01 7.00 4.01
CA GLU A 187 9.22 7.68 5.27
C GLU A 187 9.67 6.67 6.35
N ASP A 188 10.07 7.18 7.50
CA ASP A 188 10.64 6.39 8.59
C ASP A 188 9.57 5.86 9.59
N GLY A 189 8.29 6.05 9.26
CA GLY A 189 7.16 5.62 10.08
C GLY A 189 6.70 4.18 9.82
N VAL A 190 5.45 3.91 10.17
CA VAL A 190 4.74 2.64 9.91
C VAL A 190 3.37 2.96 9.33
N SER A 191 2.95 2.23 8.31
CA SER A 191 1.64 2.38 7.68
C SER A 191 0.69 1.24 8.02
N TYR A 192 1.19 0.02 7.93
CA TYR A 192 0.38 -1.21 7.97
C TYR A 192 0.86 -2.19 9.03
N GLY A 193 2.17 -2.35 9.18
CA GLY A 193 2.79 -3.24 10.14
C GLY A 193 2.81 -2.69 11.57
N SER A 194 3.47 -3.42 12.45
CA SER A 194 3.72 -3.00 13.84
C SER A 194 4.96 -2.11 13.92
N LYS A 195 4.98 -1.20 14.88
CA LYS A 195 6.21 -0.47 15.22
C LYS A 195 7.25 -1.44 15.77
N PRO A 196 8.55 -1.13 15.62
CA PRO A 196 9.59 -1.92 16.28
C PRO A 196 9.36 -1.91 17.80
N ASP A 197 9.67 -3.03 18.43
CA ASP A 197 9.70 -3.11 19.89
C ASP A 197 10.71 -2.09 20.44
N GLN A 198 10.23 -1.20 21.29
CA GLN A 198 11.03 -0.06 21.77
C GLN A 198 12.15 -0.50 22.72
N GLU A 199 11.92 -1.53 23.54
CA GLU A 199 12.93 -2.07 24.46
C GLU A 199 13.98 -2.85 23.69
N LYS A 200 13.54 -3.77 22.81
CA LYS A 200 14.43 -4.61 21.98
C LYS A 200 15.32 -3.78 21.05
N TYR A 201 14.79 -2.74 20.44
CA TYR A 201 15.49 -1.97 19.40
C TYR A 201 15.93 -0.57 19.84
N GLY A 202 15.83 -0.23 21.13
CA GLY A 202 16.32 1.03 21.68
C GLY A 202 15.69 2.29 21.05
N GLY A 203 14.38 2.23 20.76
CA GLY A 203 13.65 3.35 20.18
C GLY A 203 13.90 3.62 18.70
N ARG A 204 14.68 2.78 18.01
CA ARG A 204 14.98 2.92 16.57
C ARG A 204 13.77 2.58 15.70
N ASN A 205 13.67 3.24 14.53
CA ASN A 205 12.70 2.89 13.49
C ASN A 205 13.22 1.72 12.60
N TRP A 206 12.32 1.13 11.82
CA TRP A 206 12.66 0.01 10.95
C TRP A 206 13.76 0.33 9.93
N LYS A 207 13.75 1.54 9.37
CA LYS A 207 14.80 1.97 8.43
C LYS A 207 16.19 1.87 9.06
N THR A 208 16.36 2.45 10.25
CA THR A 208 17.64 2.43 10.95
C THR A 208 18.07 1.02 11.33
N ILE A 209 17.12 0.18 11.81
CA ILE A 209 17.40 -1.20 12.21
C ILE A 209 18.00 -2.00 11.05
N PHE A 210 17.37 -1.96 9.86
CA PHE A 210 17.85 -2.75 8.72
C PHE A 210 19.04 -2.12 7.99
N VAL A 211 19.25 -0.81 8.06
CA VAL A 211 20.51 -0.19 7.65
C VAL A 211 21.65 -0.68 8.54
N ASP A 212 21.46 -0.65 9.86
CA ASP A 212 22.47 -1.13 10.81
C ASP A 212 22.80 -2.63 10.65
N GLU A 213 21.81 -3.44 10.28
CA GLU A 213 21.98 -4.88 10.05
C GLU A 213 22.95 -5.19 8.89
N VAL A 214 22.98 -4.34 7.87
CA VAL A 214 23.74 -4.61 6.64
C VAL A 214 24.92 -3.67 6.41
N LYS A 215 25.05 -2.57 7.17
CA LYS A 215 26.04 -1.51 6.90
C LYS A 215 27.48 -1.99 6.82
N ASP A 216 27.86 -2.95 7.67
CA ASP A 216 29.23 -3.48 7.72
C ASP A 216 29.55 -4.47 6.57
N GLN A 217 28.53 -4.86 5.80
CA GLN A 217 28.64 -5.72 4.62
C GLN A 217 28.79 -4.93 3.32
N ILE A 218 28.68 -3.59 3.38
CA ILE A 218 28.66 -2.70 2.23
C ILE A 218 29.80 -1.69 2.37
N SER A 219 30.66 -1.59 1.34
CA SER A 219 31.75 -0.64 1.34
C SER A 219 31.23 0.83 1.33
N PRO A 220 32.02 1.79 1.84
CA PRO A 220 31.66 3.22 1.74
C PRO A 220 31.45 3.70 0.30
N GLU A 221 32.13 3.11 -0.67
CA GLU A 221 31.95 3.41 -2.08
C GLU A 221 30.61 2.92 -2.59
N ASP A 222 30.23 1.69 -2.24
CA ASP A 222 28.96 1.11 -2.62
C ASP A 222 27.77 1.84 -2.00
N TRP A 223 27.89 2.31 -0.75
CA TRP A 223 26.87 3.12 -0.11
C TRP A 223 26.54 4.41 -0.90
N ARG A 224 27.49 4.98 -1.67
CA ARG A 224 27.24 6.14 -2.52
C ARG A 224 26.28 5.85 -3.68
N ARG A 225 25.99 4.58 -3.93
CA ARG A 225 25.02 4.13 -4.95
C ARG A 225 23.63 3.87 -4.39
N VAL A 226 23.45 4.02 -3.08
CA VAL A 226 22.18 3.81 -2.36
C VAL A 226 21.61 5.15 -1.94
N HIS A 227 20.43 5.49 -2.41
CA HIS A 227 19.81 6.81 -2.22
C HIS A 227 18.48 6.66 -1.47
N PHE A 228 18.44 7.09 -0.21
CA PHE A 228 17.22 7.22 0.55
C PHE A 228 16.66 8.63 0.34
N VAL A 229 15.57 8.74 -0.42
CA VAL A 229 15.05 10.05 -0.84
C VAL A 229 13.82 10.52 -0.06
N GLY A 230 13.35 9.70 0.91
CA GLY A 230 12.17 10.04 1.70
C GLY A 230 10.90 10.06 0.86
N LYS A 231 9.96 10.96 1.20
CA LYS A 231 8.75 11.18 0.42
C LYS A 231 9.01 12.17 -0.71
N VAL A 232 8.53 11.86 -1.89
CA VAL A 232 8.70 12.71 -3.09
C VAL A 232 7.35 13.16 -3.65
N PRO A 233 7.29 14.31 -4.36
CA PRO A 233 6.11 14.71 -5.13
C PRO A 233 5.78 13.68 -6.21
N TYR A 234 4.49 13.56 -6.57
CA TYR A 234 4.01 12.56 -7.55
C TYR A 234 4.73 12.64 -8.90
N GLY A 235 5.00 13.83 -9.42
CA GLY A 235 5.74 13.98 -10.68
C GLY A 235 7.19 13.44 -10.62
N ILE A 236 7.84 13.49 -9.46
CA ILE A 236 9.16 12.88 -9.25
C ILE A 236 9.03 11.35 -9.14
N PHE A 237 8.03 10.88 -8.41
CA PHE A 237 7.70 9.45 -8.35
C PHE A 237 7.49 8.85 -9.73
N LEU A 238 6.69 9.50 -10.58
CA LEU A 238 6.43 9.04 -11.95
C LEU A 238 7.71 8.98 -12.79
N LYS A 239 8.55 10.02 -12.74
CA LYS A 239 9.84 10.03 -13.44
C LYS A 239 10.77 8.92 -12.95
N LEU A 240 10.79 8.62 -11.64
CA LEU A 240 11.57 7.52 -11.08
C LEU A 240 11.10 6.17 -11.61
N MET A 241 9.78 5.97 -11.72
CA MET A 241 9.23 4.77 -12.37
C MET A 241 9.65 4.69 -13.84
N GLN A 242 9.56 5.79 -14.59
CA GLN A 242 9.91 5.84 -16.01
C GLN A 242 11.39 5.53 -16.29
N ILE A 243 12.32 5.95 -15.42
CA ILE A 243 13.74 5.63 -15.56
C ILE A 243 14.13 4.28 -14.94
N SER A 244 13.26 3.67 -14.14
CA SER A 244 13.57 2.42 -13.42
C SER A 244 13.84 1.27 -14.41
N SER A 245 14.96 0.59 -14.22
CA SER A 245 15.30 -0.65 -14.94
C SER A 245 14.64 -1.85 -14.31
N ALA A 246 14.51 -1.84 -12.97
CA ALA A 246 13.78 -2.84 -12.20
C ALA A 246 13.12 -2.17 -11.00
N HIS A 247 11.82 -2.42 -10.82
CA HIS A 247 11.08 -1.99 -9.64
C HIS A 247 10.84 -3.19 -8.71
N VAL A 248 11.35 -3.10 -7.48
CA VAL A 248 11.16 -4.14 -6.48
C VAL A 248 9.93 -3.82 -5.64
N TYR A 249 8.91 -4.67 -5.78
CA TYR A 249 7.62 -4.54 -5.10
C TYR A 249 7.39 -5.73 -4.18
N LEU A 250 7.66 -5.55 -2.89
CA LEU A 250 7.47 -6.59 -1.88
C LEU A 250 6.30 -6.22 -0.98
N THR A 251 5.48 -7.20 -0.63
CA THR A 251 4.33 -6.99 0.25
C THR A 251 3.87 -8.29 0.90
N TYR A 252 3.30 -8.20 2.08
CA TYR A 252 2.48 -9.27 2.65
C TYR A 252 1.18 -9.42 1.85
N PRO A 253 0.42 -10.52 1.99
CA PRO A 253 -0.89 -10.67 1.37
C PRO A 253 -1.87 -9.60 1.86
N PHE A 254 -2.00 -8.53 1.10
CA PHE A 254 -2.82 -7.36 1.42
C PHE A 254 -3.34 -6.73 0.13
N VAL A 255 -3.97 -5.57 0.23
CA VAL A 255 -4.53 -4.86 -0.93
C VAL A 255 -3.50 -4.64 -2.03
N LEU A 256 -3.91 -4.81 -3.27
CA LEU A 256 -3.10 -4.48 -4.43
C LEU A 256 -2.83 -2.97 -4.48
N SER A 257 -1.57 -2.58 -4.50
CA SER A 257 -1.21 -1.16 -4.48
C SER A 257 -1.28 -0.57 -5.88
N TRP A 258 -1.82 0.65 -5.97
CA TRP A 258 -1.77 1.43 -7.21
C TRP A 258 -0.35 1.63 -7.72
N SER A 259 0.64 1.79 -6.84
CA SER A 259 2.04 1.97 -7.24
C SER A 259 2.61 0.80 -8.04
N LEU A 260 2.13 -0.44 -7.82
CA LEU A 260 2.49 -1.58 -8.66
C LEU A 260 1.98 -1.39 -10.09
N LEU A 261 0.71 -1.05 -10.23
CA LEU A 261 0.09 -0.86 -11.54
C LEU A 261 0.65 0.36 -12.27
N GLU A 262 1.00 1.41 -11.53
CA GLU A 262 1.71 2.57 -12.06
C GLU A 262 3.12 2.18 -12.55
N ALA A 263 3.84 1.34 -11.83
CA ALA A 263 5.14 0.83 -12.25
C ALA A 263 5.02 -0.02 -13.53
N MET A 264 4.03 -0.91 -13.60
CA MET A 264 3.72 -1.69 -14.80
C MET A 264 3.37 -0.78 -15.98
N SER A 265 2.49 0.21 -15.78
CA SER A 265 2.09 1.18 -16.79
C SER A 265 3.25 2.06 -17.27
N ALA A 266 4.20 2.39 -16.39
CA ALA A 266 5.41 3.12 -16.74
C ALA A 266 6.47 2.28 -17.47
N GLY A 267 6.25 0.97 -17.63
CA GLY A 267 7.15 0.05 -18.34
C GLY A 267 8.34 -0.41 -17.51
N CYS A 268 8.19 -0.52 -16.18
CA CYS A 268 9.19 -1.13 -15.32
C CYS A 268 9.21 -2.65 -15.46
N ALA A 269 10.39 -3.27 -15.44
CA ALA A 269 10.48 -4.68 -15.09
C ALA A 269 10.21 -4.84 -13.59
N ILE A 270 9.29 -5.74 -13.23
CA ILE A 270 8.83 -5.91 -11.85
C ILE A 270 9.48 -7.12 -11.21
N VAL A 271 10.02 -6.96 -10.01
CA VAL A 271 10.42 -8.05 -9.10
C VAL A 271 9.48 -7.99 -7.90
N ALA A 272 8.57 -8.93 -7.80
CA ALA A 272 7.50 -8.88 -6.81
C ALA A 272 7.52 -10.07 -5.84
N SER A 273 6.85 -9.92 -4.69
CA SER A 273 6.55 -11.05 -3.81
C SER A 273 5.63 -12.04 -4.51
N ASP A 274 5.86 -13.32 -4.28
CA ASP A 274 4.94 -14.39 -4.70
C ASP A 274 3.80 -14.52 -3.66
N THR A 275 2.85 -13.57 -3.71
CA THR A 275 1.69 -13.52 -2.84
C THR A 275 0.39 -13.48 -3.65
N GLN A 276 -0.67 -14.10 -3.13
CA GLN A 276 -1.94 -14.26 -3.83
C GLN A 276 -2.52 -12.97 -4.45
N PRO A 277 -2.50 -11.80 -3.76
CA PRO A 277 -3.03 -10.57 -4.36
C PRO A 277 -2.35 -10.16 -5.66
N LEU A 278 -1.08 -10.53 -5.83
CA LEU A 278 -0.28 -10.16 -7.01
C LEU A 278 -0.54 -11.05 -8.22
N HIS A 279 -1.01 -12.28 -8.01
CA HIS A 279 -1.30 -13.21 -9.10
C HIS A 279 -2.43 -12.75 -10.04
N GLU A 280 -3.26 -11.80 -9.61
CA GLU A 280 -4.28 -11.20 -10.48
C GLU A 280 -3.70 -10.15 -11.44
N ALA A 281 -2.53 -9.59 -11.14
CA ALA A 281 -1.90 -8.53 -11.93
C ALA A 281 -0.63 -9.00 -12.64
N ILE A 282 0.08 -9.99 -12.09
CA ILE A 282 1.38 -10.45 -12.58
C ILE A 282 1.35 -11.94 -12.86
N THR A 283 1.74 -12.30 -14.08
CA THR A 283 2.11 -13.67 -14.46
C THR A 283 3.61 -13.75 -14.63
N HIS A 284 4.26 -14.66 -13.88
CA HIS A 284 5.71 -14.79 -13.88
C HIS A 284 6.26 -15.03 -15.30
N GLY A 285 7.20 -14.20 -15.72
CA GLY A 285 7.85 -14.25 -17.04
C GLY A 285 7.05 -13.66 -18.19
N GLU A 286 5.82 -13.14 -17.98
CA GLU A 286 4.95 -12.60 -19.02
C GLU A 286 4.64 -11.11 -18.80
N THR A 287 4.40 -10.70 -17.55
CA THR A 287 4.01 -9.31 -17.20
C THR A 287 4.86 -8.74 -16.06
#